data_44ad71a42a210ed595b293140dc6aaba
#
_entry.id   44ad71a42a210ed595b293140dc6aaba
#
_cell.length_a   1.000
_cell.length_b   1.000
_cell.length_c   1.000
_cell.angle_alpha   90.00
_cell.angle_beta   90.00
_cell.angle_gamma   90.00
#
_symmetry.space_group_name_H-M   'P 1'
#
loop_
_entity.id
_entity.type
_entity.pdbx_description
1 polymer ?
#
loop_
_entity_poly.entity_id
_entity_poly.type
_entity_poly.pdbx_seq_one_letter_code
_entity_poly.pdbx_strand_id
1 'polypeptide(L)'
;MNLFTARLTGKMLSTEQFEKHIQSTQARVARWKQIDQSSVLKEYLDLKQKIESPEFQAEKKELISRKYKDTEEGKKMLQYNKMISSRRVKWYKGALENPSFLSFLAFRETDDFAKIKSFKERMRSGELRMFYRIYRSSFYKNYLKMHNSVEMEQLAALEKEINMPDFQERHALWADKKRWQHSKGYVREMRFKELGKMNDIQFYFSQDKAQIERTDRFLLTLEENMQSGANWQPGFGYASAALKDGHSLANEKQAYNGGKNTFFVNGRMEIELREETKKAAAWDAKKGFIEKTFSYTSDVMNTKAAFAQEQGLFMVKMRSQGAGCQFLGLTSGKKGQPMVALYFYNGKKVQMGIVANGQSRLTKLSGASRSKYYVYSLRWTAEELIWYVNNLEVFRMANTLTKNQLFFLAQSFLPSTAKAGEGKMQVEWMRVYKCAE
;
A
#
# COMPACT_ATOMS: atom_id res chain seq x y z
N MET A 1 10.51 -36.72 -5.07
CA MET A 1 11.53 -35.64 -5.07
C MET A 1 12.42 -35.78 -3.84
N ASN A 2 13.73 -35.53 -3.97
CA ASN A 2 14.68 -35.59 -2.85
C ASN A 2 14.88 -34.19 -2.27
N LEU A 3 14.47 -33.97 -1.02
CA LEU A 3 14.55 -32.67 -0.35
C LEU A 3 16.00 -32.21 -0.11
N PHE A 4 16.91 -33.14 0.12
CA PHE A 4 18.34 -32.81 0.25
C PHE A 4 18.90 -32.20 -1.04
N THR A 5 18.62 -32.83 -2.20
CA THR A 5 19.01 -32.29 -3.50
C THR A 5 18.34 -30.96 -3.82
N ALA A 6 17.03 -30.81 -3.51
CA ALA A 6 16.30 -29.55 -3.72
C ALA A 6 16.90 -28.41 -2.90
N ARG A 7 17.36 -28.68 -1.69
CA ARG A 7 18.03 -27.70 -0.83
C ARG A 7 19.40 -27.31 -1.37
N LEU A 8 20.21 -28.28 -1.81
CA LEU A 8 21.54 -28.02 -2.39
C LEU A 8 21.44 -27.18 -3.68
N THR A 9 20.42 -27.39 -4.48
CA THR A 9 20.19 -26.67 -5.72
C THR A 9 19.44 -25.33 -5.55
N GLY A 10 19.18 -24.91 -4.30
CA GLY A 10 18.45 -23.67 -4.00
C GLY A 10 16.94 -23.68 -4.31
N LYS A 11 16.40 -24.82 -4.81
CA LYS A 11 14.96 -24.96 -5.08
C LYS A 11 14.11 -24.96 -3.81
N MET A 12 14.67 -25.39 -2.70
CA MET A 12 14.02 -25.39 -1.38
C MET A 12 14.78 -24.48 -0.42
N LEU A 13 14.11 -23.50 0.13
CA LEU A 13 14.64 -22.63 1.18
C LEU A 13 14.88 -23.43 2.49
N SER A 14 15.85 -23.01 3.28
CA SER A 14 15.92 -23.49 4.65
C SER A 14 14.67 -23.03 5.42
N THR A 15 14.34 -23.70 6.51
CA THR A 15 13.16 -23.35 7.33
C THR A 15 13.24 -21.89 7.80
N GLU A 16 14.41 -21.47 8.28
CA GLU A 16 14.64 -20.10 8.71
C GLU A 16 14.48 -19.06 7.56
N GLN A 17 15.03 -19.36 6.39
CA GLN A 17 14.85 -18.50 5.20
C GLN A 17 13.38 -18.43 4.78
N PHE A 18 12.66 -19.53 4.86
CA PHE A 18 11.24 -19.57 4.51
C PHE A 18 10.40 -18.76 5.51
N GLU A 19 10.68 -18.87 6.83
CA GLU A 19 10.02 -18.04 7.83
C GLU A 19 10.28 -16.55 7.64
N LYS A 20 11.53 -16.16 7.37
CA LYS A 20 11.88 -14.77 7.01
C LYS A 20 11.14 -14.30 5.75
N HIS A 21 10.99 -15.17 4.76
CA HIS A 21 10.23 -14.87 3.54
C HIS A 21 8.74 -14.63 3.85
N ILE A 22 8.11 -15.46 4.67
CA ILE A 22 6.72 -15.25 5.12
C ILE A 22 6.59 -13.91 5.83
N GLN A 23 7.45 -13.64 6.82
CA GLN A 23 7.41 -12.39 7.59
C GLN A 23 7.62 -11.15 6.70
N SER A 24 8.60 -11.20 5.80
CA SER A 24 8.86 -10.09 4.87
C SER A 24 7.69 -9.86 3.91
N THR A 25 7.03 -10.92 3.47
CA THR A 25 5.86 -10.83 2.60
C THR A 25 4.67 -10.21 3.34
N GLN A 26 4.41 -10.64 4.58
CA GLN A 26 3.35 -10.05 5.41
C GLN A 26 3.62 -8.57 5.71
N ALA A 27 4.86 -8.22 6.09
CA ALA A 27 5.27 -6.84 6.34
C ALA A 27 5.13 -5.96 5.08
N ARG A 28 5.46 -6.50 3.90
CA ARG A 28 5.30 -5.81 2.61
C ARG A 28 3.84 -5.49 2.31
N VAL A 29 2.94 -6.47 2.50
CA VAL A 29 1.50 -6.28 2.30
C VAL A 29 0.94 -5.27 3.29
N ALA A 30 1.29 -5.38 4.56
CA ALA A 30 0.86 -4.45 5.61
C ALA A 30 1.30 -3.01 5.32
N ARG A 31 2.57 -2.81 4.93
CA ARG A 31 3.10 -1.49 4.56
C ARG A 31 2.37 -0.93 3.34
N TRP A 32 2.15 -1.76 2.31
CA TRP A 32 1.44 -1.32 1.11
C TRP A 32 0.02 -0.83 1.43
N LYS A 33 -0.74 -1.58 2.25
CA LYS A 33 -2.08 -1.18 2.72
C LYS A 33 -2.07 0.11 3.52
N GLN A 34 -1.09 0.28 4.41
CA GLN A 34 -0.93 1.50 5.19
C GLN A 34 -0.73 2.72 4.27
N ILE A 35 0.07 2.57 3.23
CA ILE A 35 0.31 3.64 2.27
C ILE A 35 -0.93 3.88 1.41
N ASP A 36 -1.62 2.83 0.97
CA ASP A 36 -2.84 2.91 0.16
C ASP A 36 -3.94 3.76 0.83
N GLN A 37 -4.03 3.71 2.16
CA GLN A 37 -4.97 4.48 2.96
C GLN A 37 -4.42 5.85 3.40
N SER A 38 -3.17 6.18 3.09
CA SER A 38 -2.51 7.38 3.57
C SER A 38 -3.02 8.66 2.87
N SER A 39 -3.04 9.77 3.62
CA SER A 39 -3.32 11.09 3.06
C SER A 39 -2.25 11.54 2.06
N VAL A 40 -1.01 11.09 2.25
CA VAL A 40 0.12 11.41 1.38
C VAL A 40 -0.07 10.83 -0.02
N LEU A 41 -0.50 9.58 -0.14
CA LEU A 41 -0.80 8.98 -1.44
C LEU A 41 -2.00 9.66 -2.12
N LYS A 42 -3.04 9.99 -1.36
CA LYS A 42 -4.20 10.72 -1.89
C LYS A 42 -3.77 12.09 -2.44
N GLU A 43 -2.98 12.85 -1.67
CA GLU A 43 -2.43 14.13 -2.12
C GLU A 43 -1.60 13.97 -3.40
N TYR A 44 -0.74 12.96 -3.47
CA TYR A 44 0.07 12.66 -4.64
C TYR A 44 -0.79 12.37 -5.89
N LEU A 45 -1.82 11.52 -5.75
CA LEU A 45 -2.71 11.16 -6.85
C LEU A 45 -3.55 12.36 -7.33
N ASP A 46 -4.06 13.17 -6.40
CA ASP A 46 -4.81 14.40 -6.71
C ASP A 46 -3.95 15.41 -7.45
N LEU A 47 -2.70 15.60 -6.99
CA LEU A 47 -1.76 16.48 -7.67
C LEU A 47 -1.38 15.93 -9.05
N LYS A 48 -1.16 14.62 -9.16
CA LYS A 48 -0.88 13.96 -10.43
C LYS A 48 -1.98 14.24 -11.44
N GLN A 49 -3.23 14.00 -11.08
CA GLN A 49 -4.38 14.24 -11.94
C GLN A 49 -4.47 15.71 -12.37
N LYS A 50 -4.27 16.65 -11.44
CA LYS A 50 -4.30 18.10 -11.74
C LYS A 50 -3.17 18.52 -12.67
N ILE A 51 -1.95 18.05 -12.43
CA ILE A 51 -0.76 18.40 -13.23
C ILE A 51 -0.82 17.79 -14.64
N GLU A 52 -1.38 16.59 -14.77
CA GLU A 52 -1.55 15.91 -16.05
C GLU A 52 -2.77 16.44 -16.84
N SER A 53 -3.60 17.32 -16.24
CA SER A 53 -4.77 17.85 -16.92
C SER A 53 -4.39 18.75 -18.10
N PRO A 54 -5.15 18.73 -19.20
CA PRO A 54 -4.92 19.60 -20.37
C PRO A 54 -4.92 21.09 -20.01
N GLU A 55 -5.78 21.49 -19.07
CA GLU A 55 -5.91 22.88 -18.61
C GLU A 55 -4.64 23.35 -17.91
N PHE A 56 -4.11 22.53 -16.99
CA PHE A 56 -2.86 22.86 -16.30
C PHE A 56 -1.68 22.94 -17.25
N GLN A 57 -1.59 22.04 -18.21
CA GLN A 57 -0.51 22.03 -19.19
C GLN A 57 -0.62 23.22 -20.15
N ALA A 58 -1.85 23.63 -20.51
CA ALA A 58 -2.09 24.81 -21.32
C ALA A 58 -1.71 26.09 -20.57
N GLU A 59 -2.16 26.26 -19.32
CA GLU A 59 -1.78 27.38 -18.45
C GLU A 59 -0.27 27.48 -18.27
N LYS A 60 0.38 26.37 -17.95
CA LYS A 60 1.84 26.30 -17.81
C LYS A 60 2.55 26.71 -19.09
N LYS A 61 2.11 26.18 -20.24
CA LYS A 61 2.68 26.49 -21.53
C LYS A 61 2.51 27.99 -21.86
N GLU A 62 1.35 28.56 -21.61
CA GLU A 62 1.08 29.97 -21.80
C GLU A 62 2.00 30.84 -20.94
N LEU A 63 2.05 30.60 -19.63
CA LEU A 63 2.89 31.36 -18.71
C LEU A 63 4.39 31.26 -19.03
N ILE A 64 4.86 30.14 -19.58
CA ILE A 64 6.28 29.96 -19.92
C ILE A 64 6.60 30.57 -21.30
N SER A 65 5.78 30.32 -22.34
CA SER A 65 6.15 30.58 -23.73
C SER A 65 5.71 31.94 -24.24
N ARG A 66 4.62 32.52 -23.70
CA ARG A 66 4.08 33.80 -24.19
C ARG A 66 5.03 34.95 -23.84
N LYS A 67 5.47 35.70 -24.87
CA LYS A 67 6.34 36.83 -24.64
C LYS A 67 5.53 38.05 -24.19
N TYR A 68 6.09 38.84 -23.27
CA TYR A 68 5.47 40.04 -22.74
C TYR A 68 4.95 40.98 -23.85
N LYS A 69 5.76 41.20 -24.89
CA LYS A 69 5.39 42.09 -26.05
C LYS A 69 4.15 41.62 -26.84
N ASP A 70 3.79 40.31 -26.70
CA ASP A 70 2.67 39.73 -27.46
C ASP A 70 1.37 39.74 -26.61
N THR A 71 1.45 40.15 -25.33
CA THR A 71 0.30 40.35 -24.46
C THR A 71 -0.38 41.69 -24.72
N GLU A 72 -1.66 41.85 -24.33
CA GLU A 72 -2.38 43.11 -24.46
C GLU A 72 -1.71 44.22 -23.59
N GLU A 73 -1.29 43.88 -22.38
CA GLU A 73 -0.58 44.79 -21.49
C GLU A 73 0.75 45.26 -22.10
N GLY A 74 1.50 44.32 -22.68
CA GLY A 74 2.77 44.63 -23.33
C GLY A 74 2.59 45.55 -24.56
N LYS A 75 1.58 45.29 -25.38
CA LYS A 75 1.26 46.12 -26.54
C LYS A 75 0.83 47.52 -26.12
N LYS A 76 -0.06 47.65 -25.14
CA LYS A 76 -0.52 48.96 -24.63
C LYS A 76 0.60 49.76 -23.97
N MET A 77 1.45 49.11 -23.17
CA MET A 77 2.64 49.74 -22.61
C MET A 77 3.62 50.23 -23.68
N LEU A 78 3.84 49.41 -24.71
CA LEU A 78 4.66 49.84 -25.85
C LEU A 78 4.06 51.03 -26.59
N GLN A 79 2.75 51.04 -26.84
CA GLN A 79 2.03 52.16 -27.46
C GLN A 79 2.12 53.41 -26.61
N TYR A 80 1.85 53.30 -25.30
CA TYR A 80 1.98 54.42 -24.36
C TYR A 80 3.40 54.98 -24.35
N ASN A 81 4.41 54.14 -24.21
CA ASN A 81 5.81 54.56 -24.21
C ASN A 81 6.23 55.24 -25.54
N LYS A 82 5.73 54.74 -26.68
CA LYS A 82 5.94 55.35 -27.98
C LYS A 82 5.30 56.72 -28.06
N MET A 83 4.07 56.88 -27.58
CA MET A 83 3.36 58.15 -27.57
C MET A 83 4.03 59.18 -26.66
N ILE A 84 4.33 58.85 -25.39
CA ILE A 84 4.99 59.79 -24.47
C ILE A 84 6.41 60.18 -24.90
N SER A 85 7.09 59.29 -25.65
CA SER A 85 8.42 59.55 -26.15
C SER A 85 8.42 60.38 -27.45
N SER A 86 7.24 60.58 -28.08
CA SER A 86 7.13 61.34 -29.31
C SER A 86 7.53 62.81 -29.11
N ARG A 87 8.18 63.39 -30.09
CA ARG A 87 8.64 64.78 -30.04
C ARG A 87 7.49 65.77 -29.77
N ARG A 88 6.30 65.47 -30.29
CA ARG A 88 5.10 66.31 -30.14
C ARG A 88 4.56 66.28 -28.70
N VAL A 89 4.42 65.09 -28.10
CA VAL A 89 3.92 64.93 -26.75
C VAL A 89 4.93 65.50 -25.74
N LYS A 90 6.24 65.25 -25.93
CA LYS A 90 7.29 65.85 -25.10
C LYS A 90 7.23 67.38 -25.16
N TRP A 91 7.09 67.96 -26.34
CA TRP A 91 6.95 69.41 -26.50
C TRP A 91 5.67 69.90 -25.79
N TYR A 92 4.55 69.21 -25.94
CA TYR A 92 3.28 69.59 -25.28
C TYR A 92 3.39 69.52 -23.74
N LYS A 93 3.98 68.43 -23.18
CA LYS A 93 4.21 68.32 -21.72
C LYS A 93 5.16 69.45 -21.23
N GLY A 94 6.25 69.69 -21.93
CA GLY A 94 7.16 70.78 -21.59
C GLY A 94 6.52 72.16 -21.67
N ALA A 95 5.55 72.38 -22.58
CA ALA A 95 4.78 73.62 -22.60
C ALA A 95 3.96 73.80 -21.29
N LEU A 96 3.40 72.75 -20.73
CA LEU A 96 2.67 72.74 -19.47
C LEU A 96 3.56 72.86 -18.23
N GLU A 97 4.86 72.73 -18.36
CA GLU A 97 5.84 72.97 -17.31
C GLU A 97 6.30 74.43 -17.24
N ASN A 98 5.95 75.25 -18.24
CA ASN A 98 6.36 76.65 -18.31
C ASN A 98 5.46 77.52 -17.42
N PRO A 99 5.99 78.15 -16.33
CA PRO A 99 5.18 78.93 -15.38
C PRO A 99 4.39 80.07 -16.02
N SER A 100 5.01 80.81 -16.95
CA SER A 100 4.34 81.93 -17.64
C SER A 100 3.21 81.48 -18.55
N PHE A 101 3.34 80.23 -19.11
CA PHE A 101 2.29 79.68 -19.94
C PHE A 101 1.15 79.11 -19.07
N LEU A 102 1.44 78.50 -17.95
CA LEU A 102 0.44 78.08 -16.99
C LEU A 102 -0.36 79.25 -16.46
N SER A 103 0.31 80.35 -16.06
CA SER A 103 -0.36 81.58 -15.63
C SER A 103 -1.27 82.12 -16.73
N PHE A 104 -0.83 82.11 -17.98
CA PHE A 104 -1.67 82.47 -19.12
C PHE A 104 -2.88 81.54 -19.27
N LEU A 105 -2.73 80.27 -19.21
CA LEU A 105 -3.84 79.28 -19.25
C LEU A 105 -4.85 79.53 -18.18
N ALA A 106 -4.40 79.73 -16.92
CA ALA A 106 -5.26 80.06 -15.79
C ALA A 106 -6.02 81.39 -16.01
N PHE A 107 -5.33 82.40 -16.47
CA PHE A 107 -5.97 83.69 -16.83
C PHE A 107 -7.02 83.55 -17.96
N ARG A 108 -6.80 82.70 -18.93
CA ARG A 108 -7.73 82.41 -20.02
C ARG A 108 -9.11 81.95 -19.54
N GLU A 109 -9.17 81.23 -18.41
CA GLU A 109 -10.41 80.71 -17.90
C GLU A 109 -11.15 81.75 -16.99
N THR A 110 -10.62 82.95 -16.82
CA THR A 110 -11.25 84.02 -16.05
C THR A 110 -12.11 84.95 -16.94
N ASP A 111 -13.08 85.63 -16.32
CA ASP A 111 -13.93 86.63 -16.99
C ASP A 111 -13.10 87.84 -17.57
N ASP A 112 -11.94 88.05 -16.95
CA ASP A 112 -11.01 89.10 -17.34
C ASP A 112 -10.26 88.81 -18.68
N PHE A 113 -10.40 87.58 -19.23
CA PHE A 113 -9.75 87.27 -20.49
C PHE A 113 -10.11 88.21 -21.64
N ALA A 114 -11.31 88.79 -21.59
CA ALA A 114 -11.73 89.82 -22.59
C ALA A 114 -10.83 91.02 -22.60
N LYS A 115 -10.25 91.42 -21.47
CA LYS A 115 -9.33 92.56 -21.28
C LYS A 115 -8.05 92.41 -22.12
N ILE A 116 -7.63 91.17 -22.46
CA ILE A 116 -6.43 90.93 -23.29
C ILE A 116 -6.54 91.59 -24.69
N LYS A 117 -7.75 91.78 -25.21
CA LYS A 117 -8.01 92.34 -26.53
C LYS A 117 -7.98 93.90 -26.53
N SER A 118 -8.18 94.54 -25.32
CA SER A 118 -8.14 95.98 -25.17
C SER A 118 -6.70 96.48 -25.21
N PHE A 119 -6.43 97.43 -26.15
CA PHE A 119 -5.10 98.08 -26.23
C PHE A 119 -4.80 98.90 -24.99
N LYS A 120 -5.77 99.63 -24.48
CA LYS A 120 -5.65 100.49 -23.27
C LYS A 120 -5.24 99.67 -22.02
N GLU A 121 -5.91 98.53 -21.80
CA GLU A 121 -5.61 97.67 -20.66
C GLU A 121 -4.21 97.00 -20.73
N ARG A 122 -3.82 96.56 -21.93
CA ARG A 122 -2.45 96.03 -22.19
C ARG A 122 -1.34 97.05 -21.96
N MET A 123 -1.58 98.34 -22.25
CA MET A 123 -0.57 99.35 -21.94
C MET A 123 -0.41 99.66 -20.45
N ARG A 124 -1.42 99.40 -19.65
CA ARG A 124 -1.38 99.54 -18.22
C ARG A 124 -0.78 98.38 -17.42
N SER A 125 -0.82 97.16 -17.97
CA SER A 125 -0.33 95.97 -17.35
C SER A 125 0.72 95.23 -18.19
N GLY A 126 1.92 95.07 -17.65
CA GLY A 126 2.98 94.26 -18.30
C GLY A 126 2.61 92.80 -18.46
N GLU A 127 1.83 92.22 -17.50
CA GLU A 127 1.35 90.84 -17.51
C GLU A 127 0.31 90.66 -18.68
N LEU A 128 -0.67 91.52 -18.81
CA LEU A 128 -1.63 91.47 -19.94
C LEU A 128 -0.93 91.56 -21.30
N ARG A 129 0.15 92.31 -21.37
CA ARG A 129 0.97 92.44 -22.61
C ARG A 129 1.69 91.08 -22.89
N MET A 130 2.21 90.47 -21.87
CA MET A 130 2.84 89.16 -22.03
C MET A 130 1.79 88.10 -22.46
N PHE A 131 0.64 88.06 -21.79
CA PHE A 131 -0.45 87.14 -22.11
C PHE A 131 -0.96 87.35 -23.54
N TYR A 132 -1.08 88.59 -24.05
CA TYR A 132 -1.44 88.86 -25.43
C TYR A 132 -0.41 88.38 -26.46
N ARG A 133 0.88 88.47 -26.12
CA ARG A 133 1.95 87.91 -26.97
C ARG A 133 1.82 86.36 -27.04
N ILE A 134 1.57 85.69 -25.88
CA ILE A 134 1.36 84.26 -25.85
C ILE A 134 0.12 83.89 -26.68
N TYR A 135 -0.99 84.62 -26.51
CA TYR A 135 -2.26 84.38 -27.21
C TYR A 135 -2.10 84.45 -28.72
N ARG A 136 -1.31 85.38 -29.28
CA ARG A 136 -1.07 85.55 -30.71
C ARG A 136 0.05 84.68 -31.25
N SER A 137 0.78 84.00 -30.39
CA SER A 137 1.95 83.20 -30.79
C SER A 137 1.59 81.95 -31.58
N SER A 138 2.49 81.53 -32.46
CA SER A 138 2.41 80.21 -33.09
C SER A 138 2.52 79.09 -32.00
N PHE A 139 3.20 79.37 -30.88
CA PHE A 139 3.32 78.44 -29.71
C PHE A 139 1.93 78.10 -29.20
N TYR A 140 1.10 79.10 -28.89
CA TYR A 140 -0.25 78.79 -28.34
C TYR A 140 -1.16 78.12 -29.37
N LYS A 141 -1.10 78.50 -30.69
CA LYS A 141 -1.83 77.86 -31.77
C LYS A 141 -1.45 76.38 -31.88
N ASN A 142 -0.17 76.02 -31.75
CA ASN A 142 0.33 74.67 -31.77
C ASN A 142 -0.09 73.91 -30.51
N TYR A 143 -0.10 74.54 -29.32
CA TYR A 143 -0.61 73.99 -28.13
C TYR A 143 -2.09 73.58 -28.25
N LEU A 144 -2.96 74.50 -28.74
CA LEU A 144 -4.39 74.19 -28.93
C LEU A 144 -4.60 73.07 -29.95
N LYS A 145 -3.83 73.07 -31.04
CA LYS A 145 -3.89 71.99 -32.05
C LYS A 145 -3.49 70.66 -31.46
N MET A 146 -2.51 70.65 -30.54
CA MET A 146 -2.08 69.42 -29.87
C MET A 146 -3.05 69.00 -28.79
N HIS A 147 -3.48 69.96 -27.96
CA HIS A 147 -4.43 69.74 -26.87
C HIS A 147 -5.73 69.07 -27.30
N ASN A 148 -6.27 69.52 -28.44
CA ASN A 148 -7.50 69.01 -29.06
C ASN A 148 -7.24 67.90 -30.10
N SER A 149 -6.07 67.31 -30.08
CA SER A 149 -5.74 66.23 -31.01
C SER A 149 -6.20 64.86 -30.58
N VAL A 150 -6.58 64.03 -31.51
CA VAL A 150 -6.90 62.59 -31.28
C VAL A 150 -5.73 61.87 -30.59
N GLU A 151 -4.48 62.29 -30.87
CA GLU A 151 -3.28 61.76 -30.23
C GLU A 151 -3.31 61.97 -28.70
N MET A 152 -3.73 63.16 -28.25
CA MET A 152 -3.82 63.47 -26.81
C MET A 152 -5.00 62.76 -26.12
N GLU A 153 -6.15 62.64 -26.82
CA GLU A 153 -7.29 61.85 -26.32
C GLU A 153 -6.92 60.39 -26.14
N GLN A 154 -6.24 59.80 -27.12
CA GLN A 154 -5.76 58.44 -27.07
C GLN A 154 -4.72 58.24 -25.94
N LEU A 155 -3.83 59.22 -25.76
CA LEU A 155 -2.84 59.16 -24.67
C LEU A 155 -3.53 59.19 -23.30
N ALA A 156 -4.51 60.09 -23.11
CA ALA A 156 -5.26 60.20 -21.88
C ALA A 156 -6.08 58.92 -21.57
N ALA A 157 -6.70 58.34 -22.61
CA ALA A 157 -7.42 57.07 -22.49
C ALA A 157 -6.49 55.91 -22.08
N LEU A 158 -5.32 55.82 -22.75
CA LEU A 158 -4.31 54.83 -22.41
C LEU A 158 -3.75 55.03 -21.00
N GLU A 159 -3.48 56.27 -20.61
CA GLU A 159 -2.97 56.58 -19.27
C GLU A 159 -3.98 56.21 -18.18
N LYS A 160 -5.25 56.47 -18.40
CA LYS A 160 -6.34 56.05 -17.51
C LYS A 160 -6.39 54.52 -17.41
N GLU A 161 -6.32 53.82 -18.54
CA GLU A 161 -6.38 52.34 -18.56
C GLU A 161 -5.17 51.69 -17.89
N ILE A 162 -3.96 52.18 -18.19
CA ILE A 162 -2.71 51.69 -17.64
C ILE A 162 -2.68 51.85 -16.12
N ASN A 163 -3.28 52.90 -15.57
CA ASN A 163 -3.34 53.18 -14.14
C ASN A 163 -4.46 52.44 -13.40
N MET A 164 -5.29 51.62 -14.09
CA MET A 164 -6.28 50.78 -13.44
C MET A 164 -5.59 49.64 -12.65
N PRO A 165 -6.04 49.35 -11.43
CA PRO A 165 -5.46 48.29 -10.60
C PRO A 165 -5.36 46.95 -11.33
N ASP A 166 -6.43 46.54 -11.99
CA ASP A 166 -6.48 45.28 -12.76
C ASP A 166 -5.45 45.21 -13.90
N PHE A 167 -5.20 46.37 -14.56
CA PHE A 167 -4.16 46.42 -15.60
C PHE A 167 -2.76 46.28 -14.97
N GLN A 168 -2.51 46.96 -13.86
CA GLN A 168 -1.22 46.93 -13.18
C GLN A 168 -0.91 45.53 -12.66
N GLU A 169 -1.90 44.83 -12.13
CA GLU A 169 -1.73 43.44 -11.67
C GLU A 169 -1.36 42.50 -12.85
N ARG A 170 -2.11 42.57 -13.95
CA ARG A 170 -1.80 41.78 -15.17
C ARG A 170 -0.46 42.15 -15.77
N HIS A 171 -0.15 43.46 -15.84
CA HIS A 171 1.13 43.94 -16.30
C HIS A 171 2.29 43.41 -15.49
N ALA A 172 2.19 43.45 -14.15
CA ALA A 172 3.20 42.89 -13.24
C ALA A 172 3.42 41.41 -13.47
N LEU A 173 2.33 40.64 -13.63
CA LEU A 173 2.40 39.22 -13.93
C LEU A 173 3.16 38.95 -15.22
N TRP A 174 2.79 39.62 -16.30
CA TRP A 174 3.39 39.38 -17.64
C TRP A 174 4.81 39.94 -17.77
N ALA A 175 5.14 41.00 -17.05
CA ALA A 175 6.49 41.55 -17.02
C ALA A 175 7.47 40.67 -16.21
N ASP A 176 6.97 39.84 -15.30
CA ASP A 176 7.79 38.92 -14.51
C ASP A 176 8.32 37.79 -15.38
N LYS A 177 9.65 37.73 -15.53
CA LYS A 177 10.35 36.64 -16.23
C LYS A 177 10.24 35.28 -15.53
N LYS A 178 9.98 35.28 -14.20
CA LYS A 178 9.83 34.11 -13.36
C LYS A 178 8.38 33.81 -13.00
N ARG A 179 7.41 34.37 -13.73
CA ARG A 179 5.96 34.27 -13.44
C ARG A 179 5.46 32.85 -13.23
N TRP A 180 6.01 31.87 -13.94
CA TRP A 180 5.69 30.46 -13.68
C TRP A 180 6.13 30.05 -12.28
N GLN A 181 7.36 30.40 -11.87
CA GLN A 181 7.89 30.04 -10.53
C GLN A 181 7.13 30.71 -9.38
N HIS A 182 6.51 31.86 -9.63
CA HIS A 182 5.68 32.57 -8.67
C HIS A 182 4.19 32.14 -8.73
N SER A 183 3.82 31.26 -9.64
CA SER A 183 2.45 30.79 -9.81
C SER A 183 2.09 29.68 -8.81
N LYS A 184 0.78 29.59 -8.48
CA LYS A 184 0.24 28.45 -7.72
C LYS A 184 0.47 27.12 -8.42
N GLY A 185 0.53 27.11 -9.74
CA GLY A 185 0.84 25.92 -10.55
C GLY A 185 2.23 25.37 -10.27
N TYR A 186 3.22 26.24 -10.19
CA TYR A 186 4.60 25.82 -9.85
C TYR A 186 4.71 25.21 -8.45
N VAL A 187 4.05 25.81 -7.47
CA VAL A 187 4.04 25.27 -6.10
C VAL A 187 3.46 23.85 -6.08
N ARG A 188 2.35 23.62 -6.82
CA ARG A 188 1.75 22.28 -6.96
C ARG A 188 2.70 21.30 -7.66
N GLU A 189 3.36 21.73 -8.73
CA GLU A 189 4.34 20.90 -9.45
C GLU A 189 5.53 20.53 -8.58
N MET A 190 6.05 21.47 -7.79
CA MET A 190 7.14 21.19 -6.84
C MET A 190 6.70 20.24 -5.75
N ARG A 191 5.51 20.44 -5.18
CA ARG A 191 4.95 19.54 -4.16
C ARG A 191 4.77 18.12 -4.70
N PHE A 192 4.26 17.97 -5.91
CA PHE A 192 4.16 16.67 -6.57
C PHE A 192 5.53 15.98 -6.73
N LYS A 193 6.55 16.73 -7.17
CA LYS A 193 7.92 16.21 -7.30
C LYS A 193 8.53 15.79 -5.95
N GLU A 194 8.25 16.54 -4.89
CA GLU A 194 8.68 16.19 -3.53
C GLU A 194 8.03 14.90 -3.05
N LEU A 195 6.70 14.80 -3.17
CA LEU A 195 5.97 13.59 -2.80
C LEU A 195 6.45 12.38 -3.59
N GLY A 196 6.70 12.51 -4.89
CA GLY A 196 7.22 11.44 -5.74
C GLY A 196 8.61 10.92 -5.34
N LYS A 197 9.39 11.69 -4.58
CA LYS A 197 10.68 11.26 -4.04
C LYS A 197 10.56 10.54 -2.69
N MET A 198 9.40 10.57 -2.06
CA MET A 198 9.20 9.90 -0.76
C MET A 198 9.30 8.38 -0.91
N ASN A 199 9.99 7.75 0.01
CA ASN A 199 10.21 6.30 0.01
C ASN A 199 8.90 5.51 -0.03
N ASP A 200 7.84 6.00 0.59
CA ASP A 200 6.55 5.32 0.61
C ASP A 200 5.85 5.38 -0.75
N ILE A 201 5.90 6.52 -1.44
CA ILE A 201 5.34 6.64 -2.78
C ILE A 201 6.11 5.77 -3.78
N GLN A 202 7.44 5.79 -3.72
CA GLN A 202 8.28 4.92 -4.55
C GLN A 202 8.03 3.44 -4.27
N PHE A 203 7.95 3.07 -2.99
CA PHE A 203 7.63 1.71 -2.58
C PHE A 203 6.25 1.28 -3.12
N TYR A 204 5.21 2.10 -2.95
CA TYR A 204 3.85 1.79 -3.39
C TYR A 204 3.79 1.44 -4.89
N PHE A 205 4.38 2.28 -5.74
CA PHE A 205 4.39 2.08 -7.19
C PHE A 205 5.39 1.03 -7.68
N SER A 206 6.36 0.63 -6.86
CA SER A 206 7.29 -0.45 -7.19
C SER A 206 6.68 -1.84 -6.99
N GLN A 207 5.55 -1.96 -6.28
CA GLN A 207 4.92 -3.25 -6.00
C GLN A 207 3.99 -3.69 -7.12
N ASP A 208 3.96 -5.00 -7.36
CA ASP A 208 2.91 -5.62 -8.18
C ASP A 208 1.60 -5.69 -7.38
N LYS A 209 0.67 -4.79 -7.70
CA LYS A 209 -0.63 -4.68 -7.05
C LYS A 209 -1.39 -6.02 -7.09
N ALA A 210 -1.38 -6.75 -8.20
CA ALA A 210 -2.08 -8.02 -8.31
C ALA A 210 -1.45 -9.10 -7.40
N GLN A 211 -0.14 -9.06 -7.18
CA GLN A 211 0.53 -9.94 -6.23
C GLN A 211 0.18 -9.58 -4.79
N ILE A 212 0.16 -8.29 -4.45
CA ILE A 212 -0.25 -7.81 -3.12
C ILE A 212 -1.69 -8.25 -2.83
N GLU A 213 -2.63 -7.98 -3.72
CA GLU A 213 -4.04 -8.35 -3.56
C GLU A 213 -4.24 -9.87 -3.43
N ARG A 214 -3.53 -10.67 -4.22
CA ARG A 214 -3.54 -12.14 -4.09
C ARG A 214 -3.05 -12.61 -2.72
N THR A 215 -1.99 -11.99 -2.21
CA THR A 215 -1.45 -12.34 -0.88
C THR A 215 -2.39 -11.90 0.23
N ASP A 216 -3.01 -10.74 0.07
CA ASP A 216 -3.94 -10.17 1.03
C ASP A 216 -5.25 -10.94 1.17
N ARG A 217 -5.65 -11.70 0.14
CA ARG A 217 -6.82 -12.59 0.21
C ARG A 217 -6.69 -13.72 1.23
N PHE A 218 -5.47 -14.00 1.72
CA PHE A 218 -5.25 -14.99 2.76
C PHE A 218 -5.48 -14.39 4.15
N LEU A 219 -6.67 -14.61 4.71
CA LEU A 219 -7.04 -14.17 6.05
C LEU A 219 -6.57 -15.19 7.08
N LEU A 220 -5.79 -14.76 8.06
CA LEU A 220 -5.35 -15.61 9.17
C LEU A 220 -6.55 -15.96 10.05
N THR A 221 -6.87 -17.26 10.15
CA THR A 221 -8.01 -17.78 10.93
C THR A 221 -7.58 -18.54 12.17
N LEU A 222 -6.34 -19.06 12.20
CA LEU A 222 -5.73 -19.65 13.35
C LEU A 222 -4.25 -19.28 13.40
N GLU A 223 -3.80 -18.76 14.53
CA GLU A 223 -2.40 -18.66 14.90
C GLU A 223 -2.18 -19.34 16.24
N GLU A 224 -1.44 -20.45 16.25
CA GLU A 224 -1.13 -21.24 17.43
C GLU A 224 0.39 -21.26 17.60
N ASN A 225 0.86 -20.55 18.61
CA ASN A 225 2.30 -20.41 18.92
C ASN A 225 2.72 -21.34 20.08
N MET A 226 1.88 -22.31 20.43
CA MET A 226 2.12 -23.36 21.45
C MET A 226 2.50 -22.81 22.83
N GLN A 227 2.03 -21.60 23.17
CA GLN A 227 2.27 -21.02 24.51
C GLN A 227 1.41 -21.68 25.59
N SER A 228 0.26 -22.17 25.19
CA SER A 228 -0.67 -22.89 26.06
C SER A 228 -1.39 -24.00 25.29
N GLY A 229 -2.00 -24.93 26.00
CA GLY A 229 -2.82 -26.00 25.42
C GLY A 229 -4.30 -25.63 25.23
N ALA A 230 -4.68 -24.35 25.31
CA ALA A 230 -6.09 -23.93 25.36
C ALA A 230 -6.93 -24.39 24.15
N ASN A 231 -6.32 -24.48 22.98
CA ASN A 231 -6.97 -24.94 21.76
C ASN A 231 -6.95 -26.45 21.55
N TRP A 232 -6.30 -27.19 22.44
CA TRP A 232 -6.09 -28.60 22.32
C TRP A 232 -6.82 -29.37 23.41
N GLN A 233 -7.45 -30.48 23.03
CA GLN A 233 -8.07 -31.41 23.96
C GLN A 233 -7.62 -32.86 23.70
N PRO A 234 -7.51 -33.71 24.74
CA PRO A 234 -7.21 -35.12 24.55
C PRO A 234 -8.30 -35.83 23.75
N GLY A 235 -7.89 -36.88 23.06
CA GLY A 235 -8.80 -37.74 22.29
C GLY A 235 -8.76 -37.54 20.79
N PHE A 236 -9.44 -38.44 20.10
CA PHE A 236 -9.49 -38.41 18.61
C PHE A 236 -10.49 -37.39 18.04
N GLY A 237 -11.36 -36.83 18.85
CA GLY A 237 -12.46 -35.96 18.36
C GLY A 237 -13.54 -36.72 17.57
N TYR A 238 -13.51 -38.02 17.53
CA TYR A 238 -14.49 -38.83 16.81
C TYR A 238 -15.81 -38.97 17.61
N ALA A 239 -16.92 -39.06 16.88
CA ALA A 239 -18.22 -39.32 17.48
C ALA A 239 -18.43 -40.78 17.93
N SER A 240 -17.59 -41.71 17.47
CA SER A 240 -17.64 -43.12 17.84
C SER A 240 -17.28 -43.33 19.32
N ALA A 241 -18.10 -44.06 20.06
CA ALA A 241 -17.85 -44.38 21.49
C ALA A 241 -16.46 -45.03 21.70
N ALA A 242 -16.00 -45.83 20.75
CA ALA A 242 -14.69 -46.51 20.81
C ALA A 242 -13.49 -45.55 20.83
N LEU A 243 -13.61 -44.35 20.25
CA LEU A 243 -12.51 -43.40 20.06
C LEU A 243 -12.82 -42.02 20.66
N LYS A 244 -14.02 -41.83 21.21
CA LYS A 244 -14.51 -40.54 21.67
C LYS A 244 -13.60 -39.88 22.72
N ASP A 245 -13.17 -40.64 23.69
CA ASP A 245 -12.40 -40.12 24.83
C ASP A 245 -10.90 -40.51 24.76
N GLY A 246 -10.40 -40.81 23.54
CA GLY A 246 -9.00 -41.20 23.35
C GLY A 246 -8.67 -42.55 23.95
N HIS A 247 -9.62 -43.50 23.93
CA HIS A 247 -9.35 -44.89 24.39
C HIS A 247 -8.20 -45.49 23.58
N SER A 248 -7.41 -46.30 24.28
CA SER A 248 -6.29 -47.03 23.69
C SER A 248 -6.77 -48.09 22.70
N LEU A 249 -5.94 -48.42 21.73
CA LEU A 249 -6.24 -49.44 20.72
C LEU A 249 -5.51 -50.76 21.09
N ALA A 250 -6.21 -51.88 21.00
CA ALA A 250 -5.66 -53.19 21.37
C ALA A 250 -4.48 -53.64 20.49
N ASN A 251 -4.42 -53.15 19.23
CA ASN A 251 -3.34 -53.42 18.25
C ASN A 251 -2.15 -52.46 18.39
N GLU A 252 -2.07 -51.65 19.44
CA GLU A 252 -0.96 -50.74 19.75
C GLU A 252 -0.24 -51.18 21.02
N LYS A 253 1.00 -50.70 21.24
CA LYS A 253 1.82 -50.97 22.41
C LYS A 253 1.71 -49.92 23.50
N GLN A 254 1.12 -48.73 23.18
CA GLN A 254 0.91 -47.65 24.14
C GLN A 254 -0.55 -47.53 24.56
N ALA A 255 -0.77 -47.10 25.80
CA ALA A 255 -2.01 -46.53 26.25
C ALA A 255 -2.01 -45.00 26.03
N TYR A 256 -3.15 -44.45 25.65
CA TYR A 256 -3.33 -43.00 25.70
C TYR A 256 -3.55 -42.50 27.10
N ASN A 257 -2.93 -41.37 27.47
CA ASN A 257 -2.77 -40.93 28.85
C ASN A 257 -3.59 -39.66 29.19
N GLY A 258 -4.54 -39.28 28.32
CA GLY A 258 -5.47 -38.18 28.57
C GLY A 258 -4.81 -36.81 28.66
N GLY A 259 -3.77 -36.59 27.90
CA GLY A 259 -3.02 -35.32 27.83
C GLY A 259 -1.78 -35.29 28.74
N LYS A 260 -1.53 -36.32 29.57
CA LYS A 260 -0.37 -36.33 30.49
C LYS A 260 0.99 -36.54 29.84
N ASN A 261 1.00 -37.00 28.60
CA ASN A 261 2.21 -37.09 27.76
C ASN A 261 2.35 -35.91 26.78
N THR A 262 1.48 -34.88 26.93
CA THR A 262 1.51 -33.68 26.09
C THR A 262 1.91 -32.47 26.93
N PHE A 263 2.95 -31.76 26.50
CA PHE A 263 3.54 -30.64 27.21
C PHE A 263 3.57 -29.41 26.32
N PHE A 264 3.25 -28.26 26.91
CA PHE A 264 3.40 -26.95 26.25
C PHE A 264 4.53 -26.21 26.98
N VAL A 265 5.73 -26.28 26.42
CA VAL A 265 6.95 -25.77 27.04
C VAL A 265 7.82 -25.02 26.03
N ASN A 266 8.38 -23.91 26.45
CA ASN A 266 9.28 -23.09 25.63
C ASN A 266 8.68 -22.75 24.22
N GLY A 267 7.38 -22.44 24.13
CA GLY A 267 6.71 -22.11 22.89
C GLY A 267 6.59 -23.28 21.91
N ARG A 268 6.45 -24.49 22.41
CA ARG A 268 6.20 -25.70 21.61
C ARG A 268 5.33 -26.70 22.31
N MET A 269 4.54 -27.43 21.54
CA MET A 269 3.83 -28.62 21.99
C MET A 269 4.73 -29.82 21.76
N GLU A 270 4.91 -30.63 22.78
CA GLU A 270 5.62 -31.92 22.72
C GLU A 270 4.65 -33.05 23.08
N ILE A 271 4.50 -34.06 22.20
CA ILE A 271 3.77 -35.28 22.51
C ILE A 271 4.80 -36.41 22.61
N GLU A 272 4.91 -37.00 23.78
CA GLU A 272 5.89 -38.03 24.09
C GLU A 272 5.29 -39.43 24.05
N LEU A 273 6.06 -40.36 23.51
CA LEU A 273 5.90 -41.81 23.66
C LEU A 273 6.92 -42.25 24.70
N ARG A 274 6.45 -42.67 25.89
CA ARG A 274 7.28 -43.04 27.04
C ARG A 274 7.17 -44.52 27.36
N GLU A 275 8.24 -45.12 27.82
CA GLU A 275 8.23 -46.44 28.42
C GLU A 275 7.64 -46.35 29.84
N GLU A 276 6.38 -46.68 29.94
CA GLU A 276 5.60 -46.62 31.19
C GLU A 276 4.52 -47.69 31.14
N THR A 277 4.50 -48.56 32.17
CA THR A 277 3.48 -49.58 32.27
C THR A 277 2.15 -48.99 32.74
N LYS A 278 1.11 -49.20 31.96
CA LYS A 278 -0.25 -48.71 32.27
C LYS A 278 -1.31 -49.74 31.94
N LYS A 279 -2.22 -49.97 32.90
CA LYS A 279 -3.45 -50.76 32.70
C LYS A 279 -4.55 -49.82 32.23
N ALA A 280 -5.16 -50.10 31.08
CA ALA A 280 -6.19 -49.25 30.50
C ALA A 280 -7.21 -50.03 29.68
N ALA A 281 -8.41 -49.47 29.52
CA ALA A 281 -9.38 -49.97 28.56
C ALA A 281 -8.88 -49.76 27.12
N ALA A 282 -8.93 -50.79 26.34
CA ALA A 282 -8.52 -50.78 24.93
C ALA A 282 -9.63 -51.29 24.03
N TRP A 283 -9.80 -50.62 22.89
CA TRP A 283 -10.73 -51.07 21.85
C TRP A 283 -10.09 -52.16 20.98
N ASP A 284 -10.70 -53.34 21.00
CA ASP A 284 -10.39 -54.42 20.07
C ASP A 284 -11.50 -54.54 19.00
N ALA A 285 -11.11 -54.62 17.73
CA ALA A 285 -12.07 -54.65 16.64
C ALA A 285 -13.01 -55.87 16.64
N LYS A 286 -12.59 -56.96 17.28
CA LYS A 286 -13.36 -58.21 17.37
C LYS A 286 -14.09 -58.38 18.70
N LYS A 287 -13.43 -57.96 19.81
CA LYS A 287 -13.88 -58.23 21.20
C LYS A 287 -14.55 -57.01 21.83
N GLY A 288 -14.52 -55.82 21.20
CA GLY A 288 -14.98 -54.59 21.86
C GLY A 288 -13.99 -54.06 22.87
N PHE A 289 -14.47 -53.45 23.95
CA PHE A 289 -13.60 -52.97 25.05
C PHE A 289 -13.06 -54.12 25.85
N ILE A 290 -11.73 -54.16 25.96
CA ILE A 290 -10.99 -55.11 26.80
C ILE A 290 -10.07 -54.34 27.73
N GLU A 291 -9.76 -54.93 28.89
CA GLU A 291 -8.69 -54.44 29.76
C GLU A 291 -7.35 -54.98 29.28
N LYS A 292 -6.36 -54.11 29.10
CA LYS A 292 -5.02 -54.46 28.62
C LYS A 292 -3.95 -53.70 29.37
N THR A 293 -2.85 -54.41 29.70
CA THR A 293 -1.64 -53.78 30.22
C THR A 293 -0.76 -53.40 29.07
N PHE A 294 -0.40 -52.13 28.98
CA PHE A 294 0.49 -51.54 28.00
C PHE A 294 1.86 -51.29 28.59
N SER A 295 2.91 -51.41 27.79
CA SER A 295 4.28 -51.12 28.22
C SER A 295 4.72 -49.68 27.91
N TYR A 296 3.88 -48.94 27.21
CA TYR A 296 4.13 -47.56 26.82
C TYR A 296 2.90 -46.69 27.07
N THR A 297 3.14 -45.39 27.25
CA THR A 297 2.09 -44.38 27.27
C THR A 297 2.39 -43.32 26.22
N SER A 298 1.35 -42.68 25.70
CA SER A 298 1.43 -41.53 24.80
C SER A 298 0.10 -40.75 24.77
N ASP A 299 0.00 -39.76 23.93
CA ASP A 299 -1.24 -39.02 23.77
C ASP A 299 -1.67 -38.87 22.32
N VAL A 300 -2.96 -38.63 22.18
CA VAL A 300 -3.62 -38.09 20.97
C VAL A 300 -4.37 -36.81 21.36
N MET A 301 -4.17 -35.76 20.60
CA MET A 301 -4.71 -34.42 20.85
C MET A 301 -5.44 -33.90 19.60
N ASN A 302 -6.50 -33.13 19.82
CA ASN A 302 -7.25 -32.54 18.72
C ASN A 302 -7.70 -31.10 19.01
N THR A 303 -8.04 -30.34 17.94
CA THR A 303 -8.52 -28.95 18.07
C THR A 303 -10.03 -28.79 17.83
N LYS A 304 -10.80 -29.87 17.77
CA LYS A 304 -12.21 -29.88 17.34
C LYS A 304 -13.10 -28.85 18.05
N ALA A 305 -12.88 -28.65 19.36
CA ALA A 305 -13.69 -27.72 20.14
C ALA A 305 -13.35 -26.25 19.85
N ALA A 306 -12.08 -25.96 19.46
CA ALA A 306 -11.59 -24.62 19.29
C ALA A 306 -11.48 -24.19 17.82
N PHE A 307 -11.21 -25.14 16.93
CA PHE A 307 -10.93 -24.82 15.52
C PHE A 307 -11.33 -25.96 14.57
N ALA A 308 -12.06 -25.60 13.53
CA ALA A 308 -12.28 -26.42 12.34
C ALA A 308 -12.49 -25.52 11.14
N GLN A 309 -11.97 -25.89 9.96
CA GLN A 309 -12.08 -25.10 8.75
C GLN A 309 -12.19 -25.98 7.50
N GLU A 310 -12.90 -25.50 6.50
CA GLU A 310 -12.92 -26.01 5.14
C GLU A 310 -12.05 -25.12 4.25
N GLN A 311 -11.19 -25.73 3.42
CA GLN A 311 -10.30 -25.03 2.48
C GLN A 311 -9.36 -24.00 3.12
N GLY A 312 -8.33 -23.62 2.40
CA GLY A 312 -7.34 -22.63 2.83
C GLY A 312 -5.91 -23.12 2.75
N LEU A 313 -5.03 -22.43 3.45
CA LEU A 313 -3.62 -22.77 3.60
C LEU A 313 -3.35 -23.15 5.04
N PHE A 314 -3.04 -24.41 5.28
CA PHE A 314 -2.72 -24.98 6.59
C PHE A 314 -1.21 -25.16 6.67
N MET A 315 -0.58 -24.60 7.69
CA MET A 315 0.88 -24.62 7.85
C MET A 315 1.23 -25.06 9.28
N VAL A 316 2.23 -25.93 9.39
CA VAL A 316 2.73 -26.39 10.69
C VAL A 316 4.26 -26.50 10.66
N LYS A 317 4.94 -25.92 11.65
CA LYS A 317 6.38 -26.11 11.88
C LYS A 317 6.60 -27.18 12.93
N MET A 318 7.19 -28.28 12.52
CA MET A 318 7.35 -29.43 13.40
C MET A 318 8.57 -30.30 13.08
N ARG A 319 8.91 -31.14 14.02
CA ARG A 319 9.87 -32.26 13.89
C ARG A 319 9.46 -33.46 14.73
N SER A 320 10.11 -34.61 14.52
CA SER A 320 9.96 -35.78 15.41
C SER A 320 11.28 -36.50 15.64
N GLN A 321 11.35 -37.24 16.72
CA GLN A 321 12.57 -37.97 17.12
C GLN A 321 12.19 -39.31 17.81
N GLY A 322 13.15 -40.24 17.92
CA GLY A 322 12.99 -41.47 18.65
C GLY A 322 12.19 -42.55 17.90
N ALA A 323 11.56 -43.47 18.58
CA ALA A 323 10.78 -44.59 18.04
C ALA A 323 9.31 -44.21 17.81
N GLY A 324 8.51 -45.17 17.37
CA GLY A 324 7.08 -45.02 17.12
C GLY A 324 6.74 -44.34 15.81
N CYS A 325 5.46 -44.12 15.62
CA CYS A 325 4.87 -43.38 14.52
C CYS A 325 4.34 -42.02 15.03
N GLN A 326 4.42 -40.99 14.22
CA GLN A 326 3.90 -39.66 14.55
C GLN A 326 3.03 -39.16 13.41
N PHE A 327 1.86 -38.68 13.76
CA PHE A 327 0.89 -38.09 12.82
C PHE A 327 0.48 -36.71 13.27
N LEU A 328 0.53 -35.76 12.36
CA LEU A 328 -0.15 -34.48 12.49
C LEU A 328 -0.86 -34.17 11.16
N GLY A 329 -2.15 -33.93 11.24
CA GLY A 329 -2.96 -33.73 10.03
C GLY A 329 -4.36 -33.27 10.37
N LEU A 330 -5.25 -33.36 9.39
CA LEU A 330 -6.62 -32.88 9.47
C LEU A 330 -7.59 -34.07 9.40
N THR A 331 -8.68 -33.99 10.14
CA THR A 331 -9.76 -34.98 10.13
C THR A 331 -11.12 -34.31 10.34
N SER A 332 -12.19 -34.92 9.81
CA SER A 332 -13.56 -34.51 10.09
C SER A 332 -14.12 -35.14 11.39
N GLY A 333 -13.42 -36.11 11.97
CA GLY A 333 -13.91 -36.92 13.07
C GLY A 333 -15.10 -37.83 12.70
N LYS A 334 -15.36 -38.04 11.42
CA LYS A 334 -16.44 -38.95 10.95
C LYS A 334 -15.85 -40.27 10.50
N LYS A 335 -16.50 -41.39 10.89
CA LYS A 335 -16.10 -42.74 10.51
C LYS A 335 -16.04 -42.86 8.97
N GLY A 336 -14.99 -43.46 8.46
CA GLY A 336 -14.83 -43.75 7.02
C GLY A 336 -14.39 -42.55 6.17
N GLN A 337 -14.30 -41.37 6.76
CA GLN A 337 -13.76 -40.20 6.05
C GLN A 337 -12.22 -40.23 6.05
N PRO A 338 -11.58 -39.74 4.98
CA PRO A 338 -10.13 -39.67 4.92
C PRO A 338 -9.55 -38.66 5.91
N MET A 339 -8.36 -38.94 6.39
CA MET A 339 -7.51 -37.99 7.10
C MET A 339 -6.49 -37.41 6.13
N VAL A 340 -6.17 -36.14 6.31
CA VAL A 340 -5.17 -35.45 5.50
C VAL A 340 -3.89 -35.30 6.34
N ALA A 341 -2.84 -36.03 5.96
CA ALA A 341 -1.55 -35.96 6.62
C ALA A 341 -0.76 -34.72 6.13
N LEU A 342 -0.55 -33.75 6.98
CA LEU A 342 0.50 -32.73 6.78
C LEU A 342 1.86 -33.37 7.11
N TYR A 343 1.92 -34.19 8.10
CA TYR A 343 3.08 -34.96 8.51
C TYR A 343 2.66 -36.35 8.99
N PHE A 344 3.27 -37.37 8.44
CA PHE A 344 3.12 -38.74 8.93
C PHE A 344 4.45 -39.48 8.86
N TYR A 345 5.02 -39.77 10.01
CA TYR A 345 6.15 -40.69 10.13
C TYR A 345 5.63 -42.09 10.53
N ASN A 346 5.81 -43.05 9.63
CA ASN A 346 5.30 -44.42 9.77
C ASN A 346 6.30 -45.39 10.40
N GLY A 347 7.27 -44.90 11.19
CA GLY A 347 8.36 -45.70 11.74
C GLY A 347 9.56 -45.87 10.79
N LYS A 348 9.43 -45.53 9.52
CA LYS A 348 10.48 -45.66 8.48
C LYS A 348 10.74 -44.37 7.71
N LYS A 349 9.71 -43.74 7.23
CA LYS A 349 9.80 -42.53 6.36
C LYS A 349 8.73 -41.51 6.70
N VAL A 350 9.05 -40.26 6.51
CA VAL A 350 8.07 -39.16 6.55
C VAL A 350 7.26 -39.18 5.24
N GLN A 351 5.96 -39.01 5.37
CA GLN A 351 4.98 -39.04 4.28
C GLN A 351 3.99 -37.90 4.43
N MET A 352 3.40 -37.47 3.32
CA MET A 352 2.31 -36.48 3.24
C MET A 352 1.26 -36.99 2.27
N GLY A 353 -0.01 -36.56 2.43
CA GLY A 353 -1.07 -36.95 1.51
C GLY A 353 -2.35 -37.34 2.25
N ILE A 354 -3.14 -38.22 1.65
CA ILE A 354 -4.42 -38.70 2.18
C ILE A 354 -4.26 -40.11 2.74
N VAL A 355 -4.72 -40.27 4.00
CA VAL A 355 -4.87 -41.56 4.67
C VAL A 355 -6.35 -41.93 4.67
N ALA A 356 -6.72 -42.95 3.91
CA ALA A 356 -8.09 -43.45 3.83
C ALA A 356 -8.12 -44.97 4.08
N ASN A 357 -9.26 -45.48 4.52
CA ASN A 357 -9.45 -46.92 4.71
C ASN A 357 -9.24 -47.65 3.38
N GLY A 358 -8.14 -48.41 3.30
CA GLY A 358 -7.82 -49.27 2.15
C GLY A 358 -7.13 -48.61 0.96
N GLN A 359 -7.15 -47.31 0.83
CA GLN A 359 -6.58 -46.58 -0.33
C GLN A 359 -5.87 -45.27 0.08
N SER A 360 -4.78 -45.39 0.83
CA SER A 360 -3.97 -44.23 1.17
C SER A 360 -3.15 -43.76 -0.04
N ARG A 361 -3.23 -42.43 -0.30
CA ARG A 361 -2.42 -41.75 -1.33
C ARG A 361 -1.38 -40.88 -0.64
N LEU A 362 -0.22 -41.46 -0.38
CA LEU A 362 0.85 -40.85 0.38
C LEU A 362 2.11 -40.71 -0.47
N THR A 363 2.71 -39.52 -0.51
CA THR A 363 4.04 -39.31 -1.05
C THR A 363 5.10 -39.48 0.02
N LYS A 364 6.24 -40.11 -0.31
CA LYS A 364 7.39 -40.27 0.58
C LYS A 364 8.36 -39.10 0.42
N LEU A 365 8.75 -38.50 1.52
CA LEU A 365 9.74 -37.43 1.54
C LEU A 365 11.15 -38.02 1.67
N SER A 366 11.85 -38.12 0.57
CA SER A 366 13.24 -38.57 0.56
C SER A 366 14.19 -37.44 0.94
N GLY A 367 15.23 -37.71 1.74
CA GLY A 367 16.24 -36.70 2.13
C GLY A 367 15.78 -35.74 3.23
N ALA A 368 14.57 -35.90 3.79
CA ALA A 368 14.15 -35.16 4.96
C ALA A 368 14.70 -35.81 6.24
N SER A 369 15.44 -35.02 7.04
CA SER A 369 15.79 -35.44 8.40
C SER A 369 14.64 -35.12 9.33
N ARG A 370 13.94 -36.12 9.86
CA ARG A 370 12.81 -35.89 10.77
C ARG A 370 13.17 -35.16 12.06
N SER A 371 14.44 -35.19 12.47
CA SER A 371 14.94 -34.44 13.64
C SER A 371 15.14 -32.95 13.43
N LYS A 372 15.04 -32.46 12.16
CA LYS A 372 15.08 -31.05 11.80
C LYS A 372 13.67 -30.49 11.66
N TYR A 373 13.50 -29.24 12.06
CA TYR A 373 12.25 -28.55 11.82
C TYR A 373 12.09 -28.21 10.33
N TYR A 374 10.89 -28.46 9.82
CA TYR A 374 10.40 -27.99 8.54
C TYR A 374 9.00 -27.42 8.72
N VAL A 375 8.61 -26.55 7.80
CA VAL A 375 7.22 -26.11 7.65
C VAL A 375 6.54 -27.04 6.67
N TYR A 376 5.60 -27.82 7.12
CA TYR A 376 4.74 -28.67 6.30
C TYR A 376 3.45 -27.94 6.05
N SER A 377 3.03 -27.83 4.79
CA SER A 377 1.85 -27.06 4.44
C SER A 377 0.94 -27.81 3.49
N LEU A 378 -0.36 -27.52 3.59
CA LEU A 378 -1.40 -27.95 2.68
C LEU A 378 -2.13 -26.71 2.15
N ARG A 379 -2.14 -26.54 0.85
CA ARG A 379 -3.09 -25.65 0.19
C ARG A 379 -4.27 -26.48 -0.28
N TRP A 380 -5.43 -26.22 0.29
CA TRP A 380 -6.68 -26.91 -0.04
C TRP A 380 -7.65 -25.92 -0.69
N THR A 381 -7.97 -26.18 -1.96
CA THR A 381 -8.95 -25.43 -2.74
C THR A 381 -10.14 -26.31 -3.09
N ALA A 382 -11.12 -25.76 -3.80
CA ALA A 382 -12.24 -26.55 -4.32
C ALA A 382 -11.78 -27.64 -5.32
N GLU A 383 -10.73 -27.36 -6.09
CA GLU A 383 -10.27 -28.20 -7.20
C GLU A 383 -9.14 -29.15 -6.80
N GLU A 384 -8.25 -28.71 -5.92
CA GLU A 384 -6.99 -29.43 -5.66
C GLU A 384 -6.49 -29.36 -4.23
N LEU A 385 -5.66 -30.32 -3.90
CA LEU A 385 -4.87 -30.42 -2.67
C LEU A 385 -3.41 -30.39 -3.07
N ILE A 386 -2.64 -29.46 -2.51
CA ILE A 386 -1.21 -29.32 -2.78
C ILE A 386 -0.43 -29.28 -1.47
N TRP A 387 0.55 -30.17 -1.35
CA TRP A 387 1.42 -30.24 -0.18
C TRP A 387 2.78 -29.61 -0.47
N TYR A 388 3.28 -28.89 0.53
CA TYR A 388 4.59 -28.23 0.47
C TYR A 388 5.43 -28.60 1.69
N VAL A 389 6.75 -28.61 1.48
CA VAL A 389 7.75 -28.57 2.56
C VAL A 389 8.53 -27.28 2.38
N ASN A 390 8.45 -26.39 3.36
CA ASN A 390 8.86 -24.98 3.22
C ASN A 390 8.18 -24.36 1.95
N ASN A 391 8.96 -23.88 0.98
CA ASN A 391 8.45 -23.35 -0.27
C ASN A 391 8.30 -24.38 -1.41
N LEU A 392 8.68 -25.65 -1.17
CA LEU A 392 8.77 -26.65 -2.22
C LEU A 392 7.49 -27.48 -2.30
N GLU A 393 6.82 -27.47 -3.46
CA GLU A 393 5.73 -28.38 -3.74
C GLU A 393 6.26 -29.83 -3.82
N VAL A 394 5.68 -30.72 -3.04
CA VAL A 394 6.11 -32.12 -2.95
C VAL A 394 5.07 -33.12 -3.44
N PHE A 395 3.79 -32.72 -3.39
CA PHE A 395 2.69 -33.57 -3.85
C PHE A 395 1.47 -32.73 -4.22
N ARG A 396 0.74 -33.18 -5.25
CA ARG A 396 -0.50 -32.55 -5.70
C ARG A 396 -1.49 -33.64 -6.16
N MET A 397 -2.77 -33.39 -5.89
CA MET A 397 -3.85 -34.21 -6.42
C MET A 397 -5.15 -33.41 -6.52
N ALA A 398 -6.10 -33.90 -7.32
CA ALA A 398 -7.45 -33.34 -7.33
C ALA A 398 -8.09 -33.45 -5.95
N ASN A 399 -8.91 -32.48 -5.60
CA ASN A 399 -9.64 -32.49 -4.33
C ASN A 399 -10.66 -33.64 -4.32
N THR A 400 -10.50 -34.54 -3.36
CA THR A 400 -11.41 -35.67 -3.09
C THR A 400 -12.11 -35.55 -1.74
N LEU A 401 -11.88 -34.45 -1.04
CA LEU A 401 -12.51 -34.20 0.26
C LEU A 401 -13.93 -33.71 0.04
N THR A 402 -14.86 -34.22 0.78
CA THR A 402 -16.21 -33.69 0.85
C THR A 402 -16.23 -32.33 1.53
N LYS A 403 -17.26 -31.51 1.29
CA LYS A 403 -17.46 -30.22 1.95
C LYS A 403 -17.71 -30.44 3.44
N ASN A 404 -16.64 -30.59 4.22
CA ASN A 404 -16.65 -30.75 5.66
C ASN A 404 -15.56 -29.90 6.29
N GLN A 405 -15.87 -29.30 7.40
CA GLN A 405 -14.85 -28.67 8.24
C GLN A 405 -13.93 -29.74 8.82
N LEU A 406 -12.63 -29.56 8.69
CA LEU A 406 -11.61 -30.42 9.25
C LEU A 406 -10.90 -29.69 10.40
N PHE A 407 -10.58 -30.44 11.45
CA PHE A 407 -9.80 -30.00 12.61
C PHE A 407 -8.48 -30.75 12.69
N PHE A 408 -7.51 -30.20 13.41
CA PHE A 408 -6.22 -30.84 13.59
C PHE A 408 -6.31 -32.03 14.56
N LEU A 409 -5.58 -33.08 14.20
CA LEU A 409 -5.31 -34.25 15.01
C LEU A 409 -3.79 -34.47 15.08
N ALA A 410 -3.25 -34.56 16.29
CA ALA A 410 -1.85 -34.81 16.54
C ALA A 410 -1.72 -36.05 17.46
N GLN A 411 -0.89 -37.00 17.06
CA GLN A 411 -0.68 -38.22 17.87
C GLN A 411 0.73 -38.77 17.70
N SER A 412 1.24 -39.38 18.80
CA SER A 412 2.39 -40.26 18.77
C SER A 412 1.95 -41.65 19.18
N PHE A 413 2.27 -42.68 18.42
CA PHE A 413 1.76 -44.01 18.66
C PHE A 413 2.75 -45.10 18.27
N LEU A 414 2.59 -46.32 18.84
CA LEU A 414 3.47 -47.45 18.62
C LEU A 414 2.65 -48.67 18.21
N PRO A 415 2.51 -48.96 16.91
CA PRO A 415 1.86 -50.16 16.41
C PRO A 415 2.51 -51.44 16.99
N SER A 416 1.73 -52.50 17.15
CA SER A 416 2.23 -53.78 17.68
C SER A 416 3.42 -54.35 16.90
N THR A 417 3.49 -54.05 15.59
CA THR A 417 4.56 -54.48 14.69
C THR A 417 5.79 -53.57 14.69
N ALA A 418 5.72 -52.37 15.30
CA ALA A 418 6.82 -51.43 15.35
C ALA A 418 7.88 -51.84 16.40
N LYS A 419 9.15 -51.40 16.13
CA LYS A 419 10.23 -51.55 17.09
C LYS A 419 9.90 -50.74 18.37
N ALA A 420 10.11 -51.37 19.51
CA ALA A 420 9.97 -50.74 20.82
C ALA A 420 10.95 -49.59 21.01
N GLY A 421 10.59 -48.60 21.83
CA GLY A 421 11.43 -47.45 22.18
C GLY A 421 10.60 -46.18 22.36
N GLU A 422 11.23 -45.23 23.00
CA GLU A 422 10.66 -43.89 23.25
C GLU A 422 10.80 -42.98 22.06
N GLY A 423 9.90 -42.00 21.95
CA GLY A 423 9.92 -41.04 20.88
C GLY A 423 9.12 -39.79 21.19
N LYS A 424 9.28 -38.77 20.41
CA LYS A 424 8.50 -37.56 20.57
C LYS A 424 8.26 -36.79 19.27
N MET A 425 7.15 -36.11 19.24
CA MET A 425 6.77 -35.14 18.23
C MET A 425 6.81 -33.75 18.87
N GLN A 426 7.35 -32.78 18.16
CA GLN A 426 7.48 -31.38 18.58
C GLN A 426 6.91 -30.46 17.55
N VAL A 427 5.98 -29.59 17.92
CA VAL A 427 5.34 -28.58 17.08
C VAL A 427 5.65 -27.21 17.66
N GLU A 428 6.27 -26.31 16.87
CA GLU A 428 6.59 -24.95 17.31
C GLU A 428 5.43 -23.98 17.06
N TRP A 429 4.81 -24.06 15.89
CA TRP A 429 3.66 -23.21 15.58
C TRP A 429 2.79 -23.84 14.50
N MET A 430 1.53 -23.39 14.47
CA MET A 430 0.59 -23.65 13.36
C MET A 430 -0.08 -22.34 12.95
N ARG A 431 -0.31 -22.20 11.64
CA ARG A 431 -1.04 -21.09 11.07
C ARG A 431 -2.00 -21.59 10.01
N VAL A 432 -3.21 -21.07 10.03
CA VAL A 432 -4.21 -21.38 9.02
C VAL A 432 -4.75 -20.10 8.45
N TYR A 433 -4.85 -20.10 7.14
CA TYR A 433 -5.39 -18.97 6.38
C TYR A 433 -6.57 -19.45 5.56
N LYS A 434 -7.63 -18.65 5.53
CA LYS A 434 -8.75 -18.82 4.60
C LYS A 434 -8.52 -17.89 3.42
N CYS A 435 -8.75 -18.37 2.20
CA CYS A 435 -8.79 -17.51 1.03
C CYS A 435 -10.10 -16.72 1.07
N ALA A 436 -10.06 -15.37 1.07
CA ALA A 436 -11.24 -14.56 0.86
C ALA A 436 -11.67 -14.71 -0.62
N GLU A 437 -12.96 -14.95 -0.82
CA GLU A 437 -13.58 -15.05 -2.14
C GLU A 437 -13.49 -13.73 -2.93
#